data_7c277a411f8c4d82ddfb7ae81fb65022
#
_entry.id   7c277a411f8c4d82ddfb7ae81fb65022
#
_cell.length_a   1.000
_cell.length_b   1.000
_cell.length_c   1.000
_cell.angle_alpha   90.00
_cell.angle_beta   90.00
_cell.angle_gamma   90.00
#
_symmetry.space_group_name_H-M   'P 1'
#
loop_
_entity.id
_entity.type
_entity.pdbx_description
1 polymer ?
#
loop_
_entity_poly.entity_id
_entity_poly.type
_entity_poly.pdbx_seq_one_letter_code
_entity_poly.pdbx_strand_id
1 'polypeptide(L)'
;IIFIAGASYLAYVNFTAVELSKNDGCPVNGGARGTTAVLFDNTDKYAPVIEVDIRANLNKIKDSVKKYQKLAIYVITEDANNIRPIIELCNPGSMVDESKFAFLYKTPRMIQERWENEFSNDIDNIIELLLKGGTSDWSPIFEMIQAVNISSFKHSNEEYRNENKLYIFSDFLHNTAEFSQYSDKSNFETWSKYKI
;
A
#
# COMPACT_ATOMS: atom_id res chain seq x y z
N ILE A 1 -30.96 -36.62 1.18
CA ILE A 1 -29.47 -36.64 1.14
C ILE A 1 -28.92 -35.34 0.50
N ILE A 2 -29.46 -34.91 -0.67
CA ILE A 2 -28.97 -33.68 -1.37
C ILE A 2 -29.18 -32.42 -0.52
N PHE A 3 -30.29 -32.26 0.18
CA PHE A 3 -30.60 -31.14 1.07
C PHE A 3 -29.62 -31.04 2.27
N ILE A 4 -29.27 -32.19 2.85
CA ILE A 4 -28.30 -32.21 3.98
C ILE A 4 -26.90 -31.81 3.51
N ALA A 5 -26.45 -32.30 2.36
CA ALA A 5 -25.17 -31.93 1.77
C ALA A 5 -25.09 -30.42 1.44
N GLY A 6 -26.18 -29.85 0.90
CA GLY A 6 -26.28 -28.41 0.62
C GLY A 6 -26.25 -27.55 1.89
N ALA A 7 -26.97 -27.94 2.92
CA ALA A 7 -26.98 -27.23 4.21
C ALA A 7 -25.61 -27.30 4.91
N SER A 8 -24.96 -28.47 4.88
CA SER A 8 -23.63 -28.66 5.44
C SER A 8 -22.57 -27.83 4.70
N TYR A 9 -22.66 -27.71 3.37
CA TYR A 9 -21.79 -26.90 2.56
C TYR A 9 -21.94 -25.40 2.85
N LEU A 10 -23.20 -24.91 2.94
CA LEU A 10 -23.46 -23.50 3.30
C LEU A 10 -22.98 -23.17 4.71
N ALA A 11 -23.17 -24.07 5.68
CA ALA A 11 -22.65 -23.92 7.02
C ALA A 11 -21.13 -23.88 7.04
N TYR A 12 -20.46 -24.73 6.27
CA TYR A 12 -19.00 -24.73 6.11
C TYR A 12 -18.48 -23.42 5.51
N VAL A 13 -19.11 -22.92 4.43
CA VAL A 13 -18.72 -21.64 3.79
C VAL A 13 -18.89 -20.46 4.74
N ASN A 14 -20.00 -20.42 5.50
CA ASN A 14 -20.20 -19.35 6.49
C ASN A 14 -19.22 -19.44 7.66
N PHE A 15 -18.88 -20.64 8.11
CA PHE A 15 -17.94 -20.86 9.22
C PHE A 15 -16.49 -20.51 8.82
N THR A 16 -16.14 -20.68 7.55
CA THR A 16 -14.79 -20.37 7.01
C THR A 16 -14.69 -18.97 6.43
N ALA A 17 -15.76 -18.17 6.46
CA ALA A 17 -15.74 -16.80 5.99
C ALA A 17 -14.77 -15.94 6.84
N VAL A 18 -13.84 -15.28 6.18
CA VAL A 18 -12.93 -14.35 6.84
C VAL A 18 -13.71 -13.07 7.18
N GLU A 19 -13.78 -12.75 8.47
CA GLU A 19 -14.35 -11.50 8.94
C GLU A 19 -13.36 -10.35 8.66
N LEU A 20 -13.86 -9.28 8.04
CA LEU A 20 -13.05 -8.11 7.70
C LEU A 20 -13.41 -6.92 8.59
N SER A 21 -12.40 -6.16 8.95
CA SER A 21 -12.53 -4.89 9.65
C SER A 21 -13.27 -3.89 8.78
N LYS A 22 -14.17 -3.13 9.39
CA LYS A 22 -14.94 -2.08 8.68
C LYS A 22 -14.12 -0.84 8.38
N ASN A 23 -12.97 -0.67 9.06
CA ASN A 23 -12.16 0.54 8.93
C ASN A 23 -11.17 0.46 7.78
N ASP A 24 -10.52 -0.68 7.62
CA ASP A 24 -9.41 -0.87 6.68
C ASP A 24 -9.57 -2.11 5.77
N GLY A 25 -10.67 -2.85 5.90
CA GLY A 25 -10.93 -4.04 5.10
C GLY A 25 -10.01 -5.23 5.40
N CYS A 26 -9.17 -5.13 6.42
CA CYS A 26 -8.23 -6.20 6.76
C CYS A 26 -8.90 -7.34 7.54
N PRO A 27 -8.41 -8.59 7.44
CA PRO A 27 -8.90 -9.68 8.25
C PRO A 27 -8.78 -9.37 9.75
N VAL A 28 -9.89 -9.52 10.49
CA VAL A 28 -9.92 -9.30 11.95
C VAL A 28 -9.03 -10.31 12.65
N ASN A 29 -9.06 -11.57 12.19
CA ASN A 29 -8.22 -12.62 12.71
C ASN A 29 -6.99 -12.81 11.82
N GLY A 30 -5.80 -12.63 12.41
CA GLY A 30 -4.52 -12.81 11.74
C GLY A 30 -3.99 -11.58 10.97
N GLY A 31 -4.79 -10.53 10.82
CA GLY A 31 -4.36 -9.29 10.15
C GLY A 31 -4.13 -9.43 8.65
N ALA A 32 -3.41 -8.48 8.07
CA ALA A 32 -3.08 -8.47 6.65
C ALA A 32 -2.14 -9.64 6.27
N ARG A 33 -2.36 -10.21 5.09
CA ARG A 33 -1.55 -11.29 4.51
C ARG A 33 -0.37 -10.73 3.70
N GLY A 34 0.44 -9.89 4.33
CA GLY A 34 1.51 -9.12 3.73
C GLY A 34 1.11 -7.68 3.47
N THR A 35 2.11 -6.82 3.29
CA THR A 35 1.93 -5.38 3.10
C THR A 35 2.73 -4.91 1.90
N THR A 36 2.06 -4.20 0.99
CA THR A 36 2.68 -3.41 -0.06
C THR A 36 2.71 -1.97 0.42
N ALA A 37 3.87 -1.45 0.76
CA ALA A 37 4.08 -0.06 1.11
C ALA A 37 4.55 0.72 -0.11
N VAL A 38 4.01 1.92 -0.32
CA VAL A 38 4.46 2.88 -1.32
C VAL A 38 4.92 4.12 -0.59
N LEU A 39 6.17 4.51 -0.79
CA LEU A 39 6.69 5.80 -0.34
C LEU A 39 6.79 6.72 -1.56
N PHE A 40 6.06 7.82 -1.51
CA PHE A 40 5.94 8.76 -2.61
C PHE A 40 6.58 10.10 -2.24
N ASP A 41 7.53 10.51 -3.07
CA ASP A 41 8.14 11.84 -2.97
C ASP A 41 7.25 12.84 -3.71
N ASN A 42 6.70 13.76 -2.96
CA ASN A 42 5.78 14.78 -3.47
C ASN A 42 6.36 16.19 -3.26
N THR A 43 7.68 16.30 -3.15
CA THR A 43 8.34 17.57 -2.86
C THR A 43 8.33 18.52 -4.06
N ASP A 44 8.33 17.97 -5.29
CA ASP A 44 8.33 18.73 -6.53
C ASP A 44 7.18 18.36 -7.45
N LYS A 45 6.87 19.25 -8.40
CA LYS A 45 5.91 18.97 -9.46
C LYS A 45 6.54 18.14 -10.57
N TYR A 46 5.85 17.09 -10.96
CA TYR A 46 6.27 16.25 -12.07
C TYR A 46 5.95 16.86 -13.44
N ALA A 47 6.80 16.58 -14.42
CA ALA A 47 6.46 16.87 -15.82
C ALA A 47 5.29 15.96 -16.27
N PRO A 48 4.39 16.42 -17.16
CA PRO A 48 3.20 15.66 -17.56
C PRO A 48 3.49 14.24 -18.05
N VAL A 49 4.60 14.04 -18.74
CA VAL A 49 5.00 12.71 -19.24
C VAL A 49 5.35 11.76 -18.08
N ILE A 50 5.99 12.29 -17.04
CA ILE A 50 6.36 11.54 -15.83
C ILE A 50 5.11 11.20 -15.01
N GLU A 51 4.13 12.11 -14.92
CA GLU A 51 2.86 11.87 -14.25
C GLU A 51 2.13 10.66 -14.85
N VAL A 52 2.13 10.51 -16.18
CA VAL A 52 1.51 9.37 -16.88
C VAL A 52 2.20 8.07 -16.47
N ASP A 53 3.52 8.04 -16.42
CA ASP A 53 4.29 6.85 -16.05
C ASP A 53 4.11 6.50 -14.57
N ILE A 54 4.11 7.48 -13.69
CA ILE A 54 3.84 7.30 -12.25
C ILE A 54 2.45 6.71 -12.06
N ARG A 55 1.43 7.31 -12.67
CA ARG A 55 0.04 6.84 -12.62
C ARG A 55 -0.07 5.38 -13.06
N ALA A 56 0.54 5.06 -14.20
CA ALA A 56 0.52 3.70 -14.73
C ALA A 56 1.18 2.69 -13.79
N ASN A 57 2.29 3.07 -13.14
CA ASN A 57 2.98 2.21 -12.19
C ASN A 57 2.22 2.07 -10.87
N LEU A 58 1.64 3.15 -10.33
CA LEU A 58 0.80 3.09 -9.12
C LEU A 58 -0.42 2.21 -9.34
N ASN A 59 -1.09 2.30 -10.50
CA ASN A 59 -2.19 1.41 -10.85
C ASN A 59 -1.75 -0.06 -10.94
N LYS A 60 -0.60 -0.34 -11.56
CA LYS A 60 -0.05 -1.71 -11.59
C LYS A 60 0.23 -2.24 -10.19
N ILE A 61 0.76 -1.39 -9.29
CA ILE A 61 0.99 -1.76 -7.89
C ILE A 61 -0.35 -2.08 -7.21
N LYS A 62 -1.34 -1.19 -7.31
CA LYS A 62 -2.70 -1.39 -6.78
C LYS A 62 -3.29 -2.74 -7.24
N ASP A 63 -3.25 -3.00 -8.55
CA ASP A 63 -3.81 -4.21 -9.15
C ASP A 63 -3.01 -5.48 -8.77
N SER A 64 -1.75 -5.35 -8.37
CA SER A 64 -0.90 -6.46 -7.93
C SER A 64 -1.11 -6.87 -6.48
N VAL A 65 -1.82 -6.07 -5.69
CA VAL A 65 -2.11 -6.36 -4.28
C VAL A 65 -3.09 -7.52 -4.20
N LYS A 66 -2.65 -8.64 -3.64
CA LYS A 66 -3.46 -9.85 -3.54
C LYS A 66 -4.58 -9.71 -2.49
N LYS A 67 -5.56 -10.58 -2.56
CA LYS A 67 -6.66 -10.64 -1.57
C LYS A 67 -6.12 -10.71 -0.15
N TYR A 68 -6.64 -9.84 0.72
CA TYR A 68 -6.24 -9.65 2.11
C TYR A 68 -4.83 -9.11 2.34
N GLN A 69 -4.08 -8.74 1.30
CA GLN A 69 -2.89 -7.94 1.45
C GLN A 69 -3.24 -6.46 1.65
N LYS A 70 -2.43 -5.78 2.45
CA LYS A 70 -2.56 -4.34 2.71
C LYS A 70 -1.79 -3.54 1.67
N LEU A 71 -2.39 -2.48 1.16
CA LEU A 71 -1.70 -1.38 0.49
C LEU A 71 -1.66 -0.19 1.44
N ALA A 72 -0.45 0.32 1.70
CA ALA A 72 -0.22 1.51 2.52
C ALA A 72 0.58 2.53 1.72
N ILE A 73 0.05 3.74 1.55
CA ILE A 73 0.70 4.82 0.79
C ILE A 73 1.16 5.90 1.76
N TYR A 74 2.44 6.24 1.69
CA TYR A 74 3.11 7.26 2.48
C TYR A 74 3.62 8.36 1.56
N VAL A 75 3.67 9.58 2.07
CA VAL A 75 4.28 10.73 1.40
C VAL A 75 5.50 11.18 2.19
N ILE A 76 6.57 11.55 1.51
CA ILE A 76 7.73 12.18 2.13
C ILE A 76 7.29 13.53 2.69
N THR A 77 7.53 13.73 3.99
CA THR A 77 7.26 14.95 4.73
C THR A 77 8.54 15.40 5.45
N GLU A 78 8.57 16.63 5.89
CA GLU A 78 9.72 17.19 6.65
C GLU A 78 9.98 16.47 7.98
N ASP A 79 8.93 15.87 8.59
CA ASP A 79 9.02 15.15 9.86
C ASP A 79 8.92 13.64 9.67
N ALA A 80 10.06 12.97 9.52
CA ALA A 80 10.15 11.53 9.44
C ALA A 80 9.77 10.79 10.75
N ASN A 81 9.76 11.47 11.90
CA ASN A 81 9.44 10.83 13.18
C ASN A 81 7.95 10.58 13.38
N ASN A 82 7.11 11.28 12.62
CA ASN A 82 5.64 11.17 12.73
C ASN A 82 5.02 10.64 11.44
N ILE A 83 5.65 9.64 10.85
CA ILE A 83 5.17 9.04 9.61
C ILE A 83 3.85 8.29 9.83
N ARG A 84 2.86 8.61 9.00
CA ARG A 84 1.60 7.88 8.91
C ARG A 84 1.25 7.68 7.43
N PRO A 85 0.64 6.54 7.08
CA PRO A 85 0.12 6.40 5.74
C PRO A 85 -1.02 7.40 5.52
N ILE A 86 -1.08 7.99 4.34
CA ILE A 86 -2.24 8.82 3.93
C ILE A 86 -3.45 7.95 3.64
N ILE A 87 -3.23 6.69 3.28
CA ILE A 87 -4.24 5.65 3.16
C ILE A 87 -3.62 4.29 3.46
N GLU A 88 -4.35 3.43 4.15
CA GLU A 88 -4.03 2.02 4.29
C GLU A 88 -5.31 1.19 4.21
N LEU A 89 -5.37 0.26 3.25
CA LEU A 89 -6.52 -0.59 3.00
C LEU A 89 -6.06 -1.99 2.61
N CYS A 90 -6.79 -3.02 3.06
CA CYS A 90 -6.63 -4.38 2.57
C CYS A 90 -7.53 -4.63 1.36
N ASN A 91 -6.98 -5.30 0.34
CA ASN A 91 -7.76 -5.75 -0.81
C ASN A 91 -8.80 -6.79 -0.36
N PRO A 92 -10.11 -6.52 -0.49
CA PRO A 92 -11.16 -7.46 -0.09
C PRO A 92 -11.26 -8.68 -1.03
N GLY A 93 -10.53 -8.67 -2.13
CA GLY A 93 -10.55 -9.63 -3.22
C GLY A 93 -11.35 -9.17 -4.42
N SER A 94 -10.83 -9.46 -5.57
CA SER A 94 -11.41 -9.22 -6.90
C SER A 94 -11.96 -10.51 -7.50
N MET A 95 -12.52 -10.41 -8.70
CA MET A 95 -12.98 -11.59 -9.45
C MET A 95 -11.88 -12.63 -9.71
N VAL A 96 -10.63 -12.18 -9.85
CA VAL A 96 -9.47 -13.07 -10.08
C VAL A 96 -9.15 -13.93 -8.86
N ASP A 97 -9.46 -13.42 -7.67
CA ASP A 97 -9.17 -14.08 -6.39
C ASP A 97 -10.23 -15.11 -5.97
N GLU A 98 -11.37 -15.14 -6.66
CA GLU A 98 -12.48 -15.99 -6.27
C GLU A 98 -12.35 -17.42 -6.82
N SER A 99 -12.83 -18.39 -6.05
CA SER A 99 -12.87 -19.79 -6.48
C SER A 99 -13.80 -20.00 -7.66
N LYS A 100 -13.55 -21.04 -8.46
CA LYS A 100 -14.39 -21.42 -9.60
C LYS A 100 -15.85 -21.68 -9.23
N PHE A 101 -16.14 -21.91 -7.95
CA PHE A 101 -17.50 -22.15 -7.44
C PHE A 101 -18.14 -20.93 -6.77
N ALA A 102 -17.44 -19.79 -6.74
CA ALA A 102 -17.98 -18.57 -6.14
C ALA A 102 -19.29 -18.09 -6.78
N PHE A 103 -19.50 -18.38 -8.07
CA PHE A 103 -20.71 -18.06 -8.80
C PHE A 103 -21.99 -18.70 -8.20
N LEU A 104 -21.84 -19.73 -7.36
CA LEU A 104 -23.00 -20.37 -6.70
C LEU A 104 -23.60 -19.53 -5.57
N TYR A 105 -22.84 -18.61 -4.99
CA TYR A 105 -23.26 -17.82 -3.84
C TYR A 105 -22.88 -16.33 -3.91
N LYS A 106 -22.09 -15.93 -4.92
CA LYS A 106 -21.75 -14.54 -5.19
C LYS A 106 -21.93 -14.22 -6.67
N THR A 107 -22.49 -13.07 -6.98
CA THR A 107 -22.54 -12.60 -8.36
C THR A 107 -21.25 -11.87 -8.69
N PRO A 108 -20.69 -12.03 -9.91
CA PRO A 108 -19.50 -11.29 -10.37
C PRO A 108 -19.59 -9.78 -10.13
N ARG A 109 -20.78 -9.23 -10.35
CA ARG A 109 -21.04 -7.82 -10.14
C ARG A 109 -20.85 -7.38 -8.68
N MET A 110 -21.34 -8.14 -7.71
CA MET A 110 -21.19 -7.82 -6.29
C MET A 110 -19.73 -7.87 -5.84
N ILE A 111 -18.94 -8.79 -6.38
CA ILE A 111 -17.49 -8.89 -6.07
C ILE A 111 -16.78 -7.65 -6.61
N GLN A 112 -17.07 -7.28 -7.85
CA GLN A 112 -16.46 -6.12 -8.50
C GLN A 112 -16.85 -4.81 -7.81
N GLU A 113 -18.14 -4.59 -7.54
CA GLU A 113 -18.63 -3.41 -6.82
C GLU A 113 -18.01 -3.28 -5.44
N ARG A 114 -17.81 -4.39 -4.74
CA ARG A 114 -17.14 -4.40 -3.44
C ARG A 114 -15.68 -3.99 -3.57
N TRP A 115 -14.93 -4.58 -4.50
CA TRP A 115 -13.53 -4.23 -4.72
C TRP A 115 -13.37 -2.77 -5.13
N GLU A 116 -14.24 -2.26 -5.99
CA GLU A 116 -14.23 -0.86 -6.39
C GLU A 116 -14.51 0.08 -5.22
N ASN A 117 -15.56 -0.19 -4.44
CA ASN A 117 -16.02 0.72 -3.38
C ASN A 117 -15.20 0.65 -2.10
N GLU A 118 -14.63 -0.51 -1.76
CA GLU A 118 -13.90 -0.71 -0.50
C GLU A 118 -12.38 -0.63 -0.66
N PHE A 119 -11.85 -0.52 -1.90
CA PHE A 119 -10.41 -0.53 -2.14
C PHE A 119 -10.00 0.38 -3.31
N SER A 120 -10.47 0.13 -4.53
CA SER A 120 -9.91 0.78 -5.72
C SER A 120 -10.17 2.28 -5.78
N ASN A 121 -11.42 2.71 -5.57
CA ASN A 121 -11.82 4.11 -5.73
C ASN A 121 -11.08 5.05 -4.77
N ASP A 122 -10.91 4.63 -3.51
CA ASP A 122 -10.20 5.44 -2.51
C ASP A 122 -8.73 5.59 -2.87
N ILE A 123 -8.09 4.50 -3.35
CA ILE A 123 -6.70 4.55 -3.80
C ILE A 123 -6.54 5.40 -5.06
N ASP A 124 -7.48 5.31 -6.02
CA ASP A 124 -7.45 6.12 -7.24
C ASP A 124 -7.57 7.61 -6.91
N ASN A 125 -8.43 7.99 -5.96
CA ASN A 125 -8.53 9.36 -5.47
C ASN A 125 -7.21 9.85 -4.85
N ILE A 126 -6.51 9.01 -4.09
CA ILE A 126 -5.22 9.35 -3.51
C ILE A 126 -4.15 9.48 -4.60
N ILE A 127 -4.12 8.61 -5.61
CA ILE A 127 -3.20 8.73 -6.75
C ILE A 127 -3.38 10.09 -7.45
N GLU A 128 -4.63 10.49 -7.70
CA GLU A 128 -4.92 11.81 -8.29
C GLU A 128 -4.46 12.98 -7.42
N LEU A 129 -4.56 12.83 -6.10
CA LEU A 129 -4.08 13.83 -5.16
C LEU A 129 -2.54 13.93 -5.17
N LEU A 130 -1.85 12.80 -5.17
CA LEU A 130 -0.38 12.73 -5.20
C LEU A 130 0.19 13.40 -6.46
N LEU A 131 -0.42 13.18 -7.61
CA LEU A 131 0.04 13.71 -8.88
C LEU A 131 -0.13 15.23 -9.03
N LYS A 132 -0.92 15.89 -8.15
CA LYS A 132 -0.99 17.36 -8.12
C LYS A 132 0.31 18.02 -7.64
N GLY A 133 1.19 17.25 -7.03
CA GLY A 133 2.46 17.72 -6.48
C GLY A 133 2.29 18.53 -5.19
N GLY A 134 3.34 18.57 -4.44
CA GLY A 134 3.53 19.43 -3.28
C GLY A 134 4.65 20.42 -3.52
N THR A 135 5.04 21.12 -2.49
CA THR A 135 6.26 21.93 -2.43
C THR A 135 6.86 21.75 -1.04
N SER A 136 8.05 21.23 -0.95
CA SER A 136 8.81 21.14 0.30
C SER A 136 10.29 21.34 -0.02
N ASP A 137 10.96 22.12 0.83
CA ASP A 137 12.42 22.32 0.72
C ASP A 137 13.20 21.14 1.30
N TRP A 138 12.53 20.23 2.00
CA TRP A 138 13.16 19.11 2.69
C TRP A 138 12.65 17.77 2.15
N SER A 139 13.60 16.84 1.95
CA SER A 139 13.33 15.49 1.49
C SER A 139 14.20 14.48 2.27
N PRO A 140 13.80 14.09 3.51
CA PRO A 140 14.52 13.15 4.37
C PRO A 140 14.29 11.70 3.92
N ILE A 141 14.72 11.35 2.71
CA ILE A 141 14.37 10.08 2.05
C ILE A 141 14.83 8.87 2.87
N PHE A 142 16.05 8.91 3.42
CA PHE A 142 16.61 7.75 4.13
C PHE A 142 15.87 7.48 5.44
N GLU A 143 15.57 8.53 6.20
CA GLU A 143 14.78 8.44 7.44
C GLU A 143 13.36 7.95 7.13
N MET A 144 12.77 8.45 6.06
CA MET A 144 11.43 8.03 5.63
C MET A 144 11.39 6.57 5.22
N ILE A 145 12.40 6.06 4.50
CA ILE A 145 12.51 4.64 4.16
C ILE A 145 12.58 3.79 5.44
N GLN A 146 13.39 4.19 6.41
CA GLN A 146 13.52 3.50 7.69
C GLN A 146 12.20 3.53 8.48
N ALA A 147 11.57 4.69 8.56
CA ALA A 147 10.31 4.87 9.26
C ALA A 147 9.16 4.06 8.63
N VAL A 148 9.05 4.02 7.30
CA VAL A 148 8.09 3.16 6.58
C VAL A 148 8.36 1.69 6.85
N ASN A 149 9.62 1.25 6.83
CA ASN A 149 9.96 -0.13 7.12
C ASN A 149 9.51 -0.55 8.52
N ILE A 150 9.72 0.30 9.52
CA ILE A 150 9.28 0.04 10.89
C ILE A 150 7.75 0.06 10.97
N SER A 151 7.09 1.06 10.41
CA SER A 151 5.64 1.24 10.47
C SER A 151 4.89 0.12 9.76
N SER A 152 5.32 -0.24 8.54
CA SER A 152 4.60 -1.19 7.69
C SER A 152 4.93 -2.65 7.96
N PHE A 153 6.19 -2.98 8.34
CA PHE A 153 6.66 -4.36 8.29
C PHE A 153 7.04 -4.95 9.65
N LYS A 154 7.38 -4.14 10.65
CA LYS A 154 7.82 -4.63 11.96
C LYS A 154 6.77 -5.52 12.65
N HIS A 155 5.50 -5.21 12.46
CA HIS A 155 4.38 -5.94 13.07
C HIS A 155 3.60 -6.78 12.06
N SER A 156 4.17 -7.01 10.86
CA SER A 156 3.54 -7.90 9.88
C SER A 156 3.54 -9.33 10.38
N ASN A 157 2.52 -10.10 10.00
CA ASN A 157 2.44 -11.52 10.30
C ASN A 157 3.65 -12.25 9.70
N GLU A 158 4.38 -13.04 10.52
CA GLU A 158 5.61 -13.73 10.09
C GLU A 158 5.35 -14.71 8.93
N GLU A 159 4.18 -15.32 8.89
CA GLU A 159 3.78 -16.23 7.80
C GLU A 159 3.80 -15.54 6.43
N TYR A 160 3.51 -14.23 6.40
CA TYR A 160 3.41 -13.45 5.16
C TYR A 160 4.55 -12.43 5.00
N ARG A 161 5.61 -12.51 5.77
CA ARG A 161 6.74 -11.57 5.72
C ARG A 161 7.38 -11.49 4.33
N ASN A 162 7.47 -12.60 3.62
CA ASN A 162 8.02 -12.66 2.27
C ASN A 162 7.11 -12.02 1.19
N GLU A 163 5.87 -11.70 1.54
CA GLU A 163 4.93 -10.99 0.67
C GLU A 163 5.02 -9.47 0.86
N ASN A 164 5.83 -8.98 1.80
CA ASN A 164 6.03 -7.55 2.03
C ASN A 164 6.86 -6.93 0.91
N LYS A 165 6.41 -5.76 0.43
CA LYS A 165 7.06 -5.01 -0.65
C LYS A 165 7.10 -3.53 -0.32
N LEU A 166 8.21 -2.87 -0.65
CA LEU A 166 8.34 -1.43 -0.62
C LEU A 166 8.61 -0.91 -2.02
N TYR A 167 7.78 0.00 -2.50
CA TYR A 167 7.98 0.77 -3.71
C TYR A 167 8.27 2.22 -3.34
N ILE A 168 9.27 2.81 -3.99
CA ILE A 168 9.69 4.19 -3.73
C ILE A 168 9.61 4.95 -5.06
N PHE A 169 8.88 6.05 -5.04
CA PHE A 169 8.79 7.01 -6.15
C PHE A 169 9.49 8.28 -5.71
N SER A 170 10.73 8.46 -6.10
CA SER A 170 11.59 9.61 -5.77
C SER A 170 12.76 9.67 -6.75
N ASP A 171 13.38 10.82 -6.91
CA ASP A 171 14.68 10.99 -7.56
C ASP A 171 15.85 10.60 -6.66
N PHE A 172 15.58 10.24 -5.40
CA PHE A 172 16.56 9.91 -4.35
C PHE A 172 17.50 11.05 -3.98
N LEU A 173 17.14 12.29 -4.26
CA LEU A 173 17.91 13.46 -3.85
C LEU A 173 17.55 13.84 -2.41
N HIS A 174 18.31 13.24 -1.48
CA HIS A 174 18.14 13.51 -0.05
C HIS A 174 18.52 14.95 0.31
N ASN A 175 17.67 15.65 1.03
CA ASN A 175 17.86 17.03 1.45
C ASN A 175 17.34 17.27 2.86
N THR A 176 18.27 17.45 3.82
CA THR A 176 17.99 17.83 5.20
C THR A 176 18.98 18.88 5.67
N ALA A 177 18.75 19.44 6.88
CA ALA A 177 19.68 20.38 7.48
C ALA A 177 21.07 19.78 7.75
N GLU A 178 21.13 18.47 8.03
CA GLU A 178 22.37 17.78 8.40
C GLU A 178 23.12 17.26 7.17
N PHE A 179 22.41 16.84 6.14
CA PHE A 179 23.01 16.34 4.90
C PHE A 179 22.14 16.68 3.70
N SER A 180 22.75 17.27 2.68
CA SER A 180 22.07 17.62 1.42
C SER A 180 22.92 17.20 0.22
N GLN A 181 22.31 16.45 -0.70
CA GLN A 181 22.94 16.08 -1.97
C GLN A 181 23.01 17.24 -2.96
N TYR A 182 22.31 18.34 -2.71
CA TYR A 182 22.43 19.58 -3.49
C TYR A 182 23.63 20.43 -3.09
N SER A 183 24.34 20.09 -1.99
CA SER A 183 25.47 20.86 -1.53
C SER A 183 26.77 20.43 -2.22
N ASP A 184 27.68 21.37 -2.43
CA ASP A 184 29.05 21.11 -2.96
C ASP A 184 29.88 20.16 -2.07
N LYS A 185 29.42 19.91 -0.84
CA LYS A 185 30.04 19.01 0.14
C LYS A 185 29.40 17.61 0.16
N SER A 186 28.50 17.30 -0.76
CA SER A 186 27.86 16.00 -0.88
C SER A 186 28.83 14.96 -1.43
N ASN A 187 29.62 14.38 -0.56
CA ASN A 187 30.59 13.33 -0.89
C ASN A 187 30.45 12.16 0.12
N PHE A 188 31.08 11.04 -0.20
CA PHE A 188 31.01 9.82 0.64
C PHE A 188 31.50 10.07 2.07
N GLU A 189 32.52 10.89 2.27
CA GLU A 189 33.07 11.21 3.60
C GLU A 189 32.04 11.97 4.46
N THR A 190 31.33 12.93 3.87
CA THR A 190 30.26 13.68 4.55
C THR A 190 29.09 12.75 4.85
N TRP A 191 28.66 11.95 3.88
CA TRP A 191 27.58 10.99 4.05
C TRP A 191 27.90 9.93 5.12
N SER A 192 29.14 9.42 5.18
CA SER A 192 29.52 8.39 6.16
C SER A 192 29.48 8.87 7.62
N LYS A 193 29.44 10.18 7.85
CA LYS A 193 29.29 10.79 9.18
C LYS A 193 27.82 11.04 9.54
N TYR A 194 26.93 10.95 8.55
CA TYR A 194 25.50 11.11 8.73
C TYR A 194 24.93 9.92 9.50
N LYS A 195 24.19 10.19 10.57
CA LYS A 195 23.55 9.14 11.40
C LYS A 195 22.05 9.17 11.16
N ILE A 196 21.55 8.11 10.57
CA ILE A 196 20.13 7.85 10.37
C ILE A 196 19.53 7.25 11.64
#